data_d16ee0067ce419dce60dfc9d260da005
#
_entry.id   d16ee0067ce419dce60dfc9d260da005
#
_cell.length_a   1.000
_cell.length_b   1.000
_cell.length_c   1.000
_cell.angle_alpha   90.00
_cell.angle_beta   90.00
_cell.angle_gamma   90.00
#
_symmetry.space_group_name_H-M   'P 1'
#
loop_
_entity.id
_entity.type
_entity.pdbx_description
1 polymer ?
#
loop_
_entity_poly.entity_id
_entity_poly.type
_entity_poly.pdbx_seq_one_letter_code
_entity_poly.pdbx_strand_id
1 'polypeptide(L)'
;SPRSFDECLYILMNGTGVGFSVERQYINSLPTIPDQYFENTDDVISVTDSKEGWARGLRDLISLLYTNRVPKIDTSKIRPAGARLKTFGGRASGPAPLEELFDFTIQTFRKAKGRKLTSIECHDIMCKVGQVVVVGGVRRSALISLSNLTDERMRMAKSGEWWVDNQQRALSNNSVCYTERPDMGIFMKEWLSLYESKSGERGIFNRASAQVKAASNGRRDGSIEFGTNPCCEIILRPYQFCNLSEVICRADDTMVTLKNKIKLATILGTFQSTLTDFGYLRKRWKDTTEEERLLGVSLTGIMDCPAVYDASPEALQQLRDVAVKTNKKLADKLGINQSTAVTCVKPSGTVSQ
;
A
#
# COMPACT_ATOMS: atom_id res chain seq x y z
N SER A 1 10.45 7.98 -7.17
CA SER A 1 11.60 8.39 -6.35
C SER A 1 12.29 7.17 -5.75
N PRO A 2 13.65 7.09 -5.69
CA PRO A 2 14.37 5.99 -5.03
C PRO A 2 13.95 5.77 -3.57
N ARG A 3 13.52 6.84 -2.88
CA ARG A 3 13.01 6.77 -1.51
C ARG A 3 11.72 5.93 -1.34
N SER A 4 11.06 5.55 -2.44
CA SER A 4 9.84 4.74 -2.35
C SER A 4 10.08 3.33 -1.83
N PHE A 5 11.26 2.78 -2.04
CA PHE A 5 11.62 1.42 -1.60
C PHE A 5 11.80 1.35 -0.08
N ASP A 6 12.57 2.28 0.48
CA ASP A 6 12.84 2.33 1.91
C ASP A 6 11.62 2.79 2.73
N GLU A 7 10.84 3.74 2.21
CA GLU A 7 9.58 4.16 2.82
C GLU A 7 8.55 3.02 2.82
N CYS A 8 8.48 2.23 1.73
CA CYS A 8 7.62 1.04 1.67
C CYS A 8 8.00 0.02 2.75
N LEU A 9 9.30 -0.29 2.90
CA LEU A 9 9.79 -1.18 3.96
C LEU A 9 9.36 -0.68 5.34
N TYR A 10 9.58 0.60 5.63
CA TYR A 10 9.20 1.19 6.91
C TYR A 10 7.69 1.09 7.19
N ILE A 11 6.86 1.43 6.21
CA ILE A 11 5.40 1.39 6.33
C ILE A 11 4.91 -0.03 6.57
N LEU A 12 5.39 -1.00 5.79
CA LEU A 12 5.03 -2.41 5.95
C LEU A 12 5.45 -2.97 7.31
N MET A 13 6.63 -2.59 7.83
CA MET A 13 7.09 -2.98 9.17
C MET A 13 6.24 -2.37 10.30
N ASN A 14 5.45 -1.35 10.03
CA ASN A 14 4.43 -0.82 10.93
C ASN A 14 3.06 -1.52 10.78
N GLY A 15 2.96 -2.56 9.95
CA GLY A 15 1.77 -3.37 9.76
C GLY A 15 0.72 -2.74 8.84
N THR A 16 1.10 -1.73 8.06
CA THR A 16 0.21 -1.02 7.12
C THR A 16 0.40 -1.57 5.72
N GLY A 17 -0.70 -1.85 5.00
CA GLY A 17 -0.65 -2.23 3.59
C GLY A 17 -0.25 -1.04 2.69
N VAL A 18 0.38 -1.32 1.55
CA VAL A 18 0.90 -0.29 0.64
C VAL A 18 0.42 -0.53 -0.79
N GLY A 19 -0.16 0.50 -1.40
CA GLY A 19 -0.28 0.60 -2.85
C GLY A 19 0.91 1.34 -3.44
N PHE A 20 1.47 0.83 -4.53
CA PHE A 20 2.55 1.49 -5.25
C PHE A 20 2.32 1.44 -6.75
N SER A 21 2.98 2.32 -7.47
CA SER A 21 2.86 2.39 -8.93
C SER A 21 4.21 2.15 -9.60
N VAL A 22 4.19 1.29 -10.60
CA VAL A 22 5.28 1.08 -11.57
C VAL A 22 4.91 1.62 -12.96
N GLU A 23 3.95 2.53 -13.01
CA GLU A 23 3.56 3.20 -14.24
C GLU A 23 4.72 4.03 -14.81
N ARG A 24 4.74 4.17 -16.13
CA ARG A 24 5.85 4.79 -16.88
C ARG A 24 6.24 6.17 -16.37
N GLN A 25 5.27 7.03 -16.01
CA GLN A 25 5.53 8.38 -15.53
C GLN A 25 6.35 8.38 -14.23
N TYR A 26 6.18 7.37 -13.38
CA TYR A 26 6.94 7.24 -12.14
C TYR A 26 8.29 6.55 -12.34
N ILE A 27 8.34 5.51 -13.17
CA ILE A 27 9.60 4.82 -13.50
C ILE A 27 10.55 5.77 -14.22
N ASN A 28 10.05 6.58 -15.17
CA ASN A 28 10.86 7.55 -15.89
C ASN A 28 11.45 8.65 -15.00
N SER A 29 10.89 8.88 -13.82
CA SER A 29 11.44 9.82 -12.84
C SER A 29 12.60 9.26 -12.00
N LEU A 30 12.90 7.96 -12.14
CA LEU A 30 14.07 7.37 -11.46
C LEU A 30 15.37 7.79 -12.17
N PRO A 31 16.49 7.91 -11.42
CA PRO A 31 17.79 8.15 -12.01
C PRO A 31 18.21 7.00 -12.94
N THR A 32 19.05 7.32 -13.91
CA THR A 32 19.75 6.31 -14.70
C THR A 32 20.92 5.76 -13.89
N ILE A 33 21.08 4.45 -13.88
CA ILE A 33 22.23 3.79 -13.28
C ILE A 33 23.40 3.99 -14.23
N PRO A 34 24.54 4.50 -13.77
CA PRO A 34 25.69 4.75 -14.65
C PRO A 34 26.20 3.49 -15.35
N ASP A 35 26.72 3.65 -16.58
CA ASP A 35 27.32 2.57 -17.35
C ASP A 35 28.79 2.33 -16.96
N GLN A 36 29.00 2.01 -15.69
CA GLN A 36 30.29 1.70 -15.10
C GLN A 36 30.23 0.38 -14.35
N TYR A 37 31.37 -0.23 -14.08
CA TYR A 37 31.40 -1.42 -13.23
C TYR A 37 30.97 -1.08 -11.81
N PHE A 38 30.29 -2.02 -11.18
CA PHE A 38 29.97 -1.93 -9.76
C PHE A 38 31.21 -2.34 -8.95
N GLU A 39 31.77 -1.37 -8.25
CA GLU A 39 32.96 -1.57 -7.41
C GLU A 39 32.54 -1.95 -5.99
N ASN A 40 33.17 -2.98 -5.45
CA ASN A 40 33.09 -3.27 -4.03
C ASN A 40 33.91 -2.23 -3.29
N THR A 41 33.29 -1.48 -2.39
CA THR A 41 33.93 -0.40 -1.64
C THR A 41 34.13 -0.75 -0.18
N ASP A 42 34.94 0.03 0.52
CA ASP A 42 35.12 -0.07 1.97
C ASP A 42 34.02 0.66 2.76
N ASP A 43 33.03 1.23 2.09
CA ASP A 43 31.84 1.76 2.76
C ASP A 43 31.16 0.65 3.54
N VAL A 44 30.76 0.95 4.77
CA VAL A 44 30.05 -0.02 5.64
C VAL A 44 28.67 0.53 5.97
N ILE A 45 27.63 -0.22 5.62
CA ILE A 45 26.28 0.01 6.11
C ILE A 45 26.06 -0.82 7.36
N SER A 46 26.14 -0.19 8.53
CA SER A 46 25.82 -0.85 9.81
C SER A 46 24.33 -0.71 10.11
N VAL A 47 23.61 -1.82 10.10
CA VAL A 47 22.16 -1.84 10.27
C VAL A 47 21.81 -2.01 11.74
N THR A 48 21.03 -1.07 12.31
CA THR A 48 20.54 -1.18 13.67
C THR A 48 19.27 -2.06 13.74
N ASP A 49 19.06 -2.71 14.90
CA ASP A 49 17.92 -3.59 15.16
C ASP A 49 16.62 -2.80 15.42
N SER A 50 16.18 -2.06 14.42
CA SER A 50 14.97 -1.23 14.45
C SER A 50 14.36 -1.12 13.06
N LYS A 51 13.06 -0.76 12.97
CA LYS A 51 12.36 -0.51 11.70
C LYS A 51 13.06 0.58 10.89
N GLU A 52 13.43 1.67 11.57
CA GLU A 52 14.18 2.80 11.00
C GLU A 52 15.55 2.36 10.50
N GLY A 53 16.25 1.50 11.25
CA GLY A 53 17.57 0.98 10.89
C GLY A 53 17.54 0.14 9.62
N TRP A 54 16.56 -0.74 9.49
CA TRP A 54 16.37 -1.57 8.30
C TRP A 54 16.01 -0.72 7.08
N ALA A 55 15.07 0.21 7.23
CA ALA A 55 14.70 1.12 6.16
C ALA A 55 15.86 2.03 5.73
N ARG A 56 16.63 2.56 6.70
CA ARG A 56 17.82 3.36 6.42
C ARG A 56 18.88 2.56 5.71
N GLY A 57 19.14 1.32 6.12
CA GLY A 57 20.08 0.43 5.43
C GLY A 57 19.74 0.23 3.97
N LEU A 58 18.46 -0.03 3.65
CA LEU A 58 18.01 -0.14 2.26
C LEU A 58 18.16 1.18 1.48
N ARG A 59 17.85 2.31 2.10
CA ARG A 59 18.02 3.64 1.49
C ARG A 59 19.47 3.90 1.15
N ASP A 60 20.35 3.66 2.09
CA ASP A 60 21.78 3.95 1.94
C ASP A 60 22.40 3.00 0.88
N LEU A 61 22.00 1.74 0.86
CA LEU A 61 22.37 0.79 -0.19
C LEU A 61 21.95 1.30 -1.58
N ILE A 62 20.66 1.63 -1.76
CA ILE A 62 20.16 2.13 -3.06
C ILE A 62 20.87 3.41 -3.49
N SER A 63 21.18 4.28 -2.54
CA SER A 63 21.93 5.51 -2.81
C SER A 63 23.32 5.23 -3.37
N LEU A 64 24.05 4.29 -2.78
CA LEU A 64 25.38 3.86 -3.25
C LEU A 64 25.31 3.13 -4.60
N LEU A 65 24.29 2.29 -4.79
CA LEU A 65 24.11 1.57 -6.07
C LEU A 65 23.85 2.52 -7.25
N TYR A 66 23.21 3.66 -7.04
CA TYR A 66 23.09 4.70 -8.09
C TYR A 66 24.43 5.40 -8.42
N THR A 67 25.49 5.13 -7.68
CA THR A 67 26.86 5.57 -7.96
C THR A 67 27.80 4.39 -8.24
N ASN A 68 27.26 3.22 -8.59
CA ASN A 68 27.98 1.97 -8.89
C ASN A 68 28.87 1.46 -7.74
N ARG A 69 28.56 1.83 -6.51
CA ARG A 69 29.30 1.41 -5.30
C ARG A 69 28.53 0.32 -4.57
N VAL A 70 29.22 -0.78 -4.26
CA VAL A 70 28.66 -1.90 -3.47
C VAL A 70 29.34 -1.90 -2.09
N PRO A 71 28.61 -1.52 -1.05
CA PRO A 71 29.16 -1.45 0.31
C PRO A 71 29.30 -2.83 0.97
N LYS A 72 30.07 -2.90 2.04
CA LYS A 72 29.99 -3.98 3.02
C LYS A 72 28.76 -3.78 3.89
N ILE A 73 28.08 -4.88 4.22
CA ILE A 73 26.88 -4.86 5.07
C ILE A 73 27.22 -5.44 6.42
N ASP A 74 26.99 -4.66 7.48
CA ASP A 74 27.16 -5.10 8.87
C ASP A 74 25.78 -5.25 9.53
N THR A 75 25.36 -6.48 9.75
CA THR A 75 24.11 -6.88 10.41
C THR A 75 24.32 -7.39 11.83
N SER A 76 25.53 -7.28 12.37
CA SER A 76 25.91 -7.84 13.68
C SER A 76 25.07 -7.32 14.85
N LYS A 77 24.46 -6.14 14.70
CA LYS A 77 23.59 -5.53 15.71
C LYS A 77 22.15 -6.02 15.67
N ILE A 78 21.76 -6.77 14.62
CA ILE A 78 20.40 -7.30 14.49
C ILE A 78 20.25 -8.52 15.40
N ARG A 79 19.15 -8.57 16.15
CA ARG A 79 18.85 -9.71 17.03
C ARG A 79 18.82 -11.04 16.25
N PRO A 80 19.25 -12.14 16.85
CA PRO A 80 19.26 -13.43 16.19
C PRO A 80 17.84 -13.95 15.92
N ALA A 81 17.73 -14.88 14.97
CA ALA A 81 16.49 -15.60 14.69
C ALA A 81 15.96 -16.30 15.96
N GLY A 82 14.65 -16.30 16.14
CA GLY A 82 13.98 -16.90 17.29
C GLY A 82 13.85 -15.97 18.50
N ALA A 83 14.54 -14.84 18.57
CA ALA A 83 14.37 -13.86 19.65
C ALA A 83 12.91 -13.33 19.69
N ARG A 84 12.37 -13.10 20.89
CA ARG A 84 11.00 -12.64 21.09
C ARG A 84 10.82 -11.21 20.60
N LEU A 85 9.77 -10.96 19.81
CA LEU A 85 9.35 -9.63 19.42
C LEU A 85 8.53 -8.96 20.53
N LYS A 86 8.86 -7.72 20.89
CA LYS A 86 8.21 -7.02 22.01
C LYS A 86 6.87 -6.41 21.64
N THR A 87 6.71 -5.94 20.40
CA THR A 87 5.56 -5.11 20.00
C THR A 87 4.42 -5.92 19.38
N PHE A 88 4.73 -6.84 18.46
CA PHE A 88 3.72 -7.59 17.70
C PHE A 88 3.52 -9.04 18.16
N GLY A 89 4.29 -9.47 19.14
CA GLY A 89 4.39 -10.90 19.48
C GLY A 89 5.15 -11.69 18.40
N GLY A 90 5.31 -12.98 18.60
CA GLY A 90 6.06 -13.83 17.66
C GLY A 90 7.58 -13.78 17.88
N ARG A 91 8.32 -14.28 16.88
CA ARG A 91 9.78 -14.44 16.94
C ARG A 91 10.45 -13.71 15.79
N ALA A 92 11.63 -13.16 16.04
CA ALA A 92 12.46 -12.49 15.05
C ALA A 92 12.96 -13.47 13.98
N SER A 93 13.11 -12.98 12.76
CA SER A 93 13.71 -13.72 11.64
C SER A 93 15.24 -13.78 11.68
N GLY A 94 15.86 -12.90 12.47
CA GLY A 94 17.28 -12.62 12.34
C GLY A 94 17.59 -11.74 11.11
N PRO A 95 18.89 -11.56 10.78
CA PRO A 95 19.31 -10.67 9.69
C PRO A 95 19.12 -11.27 8.29
N ALA A 96 19.07 -12.57 8.12
CA ALA A 96 19.10 -13.24 6.82
C ALA A 96 18.07 -12.72 5.79
N PRO A 97 16.79 -12.47 6.12
CA PRO A 97 15.85 -11.93 5.12
C PRO A 97 16.24 -10.54 4.61
N LEU A 98 16.84 -9.71 5.46
CA LEU A 98 17.32 -8.39 5.06
C LEU A 98 18.54 -8.48 4.16
N GLU A 99 19.47 -9.38 4.48
CA GLU A 99 20.65 -9.67 3.65
C GLU A 99 20.24 -10.17 2.27
N GLU A 100 19.27 -11.08 2.19
CA GLU A 100 18.70 -11.53 0.93
C GLU A 100 18.06 -10.38 0.11
N LEU A 101 17.37 -9.43 0.76
CA LEU A 101 16.83 -8.25 0.09
C LEU A 101 17.95 -7.38 -0.48
N PHE A 102 19.02 -7.20 0.28
CA PHE A 102 20.17 -6.39 -0.15
C PHE A 102 20.87 -7.03 -1.35
N ASP A 103 21.14 -8.32 -1.28
CA ASP A 103 21.75 -9.07 -2.39
C ASP A 103 20.87 -9.05 -3.64
N PHE A 104 19.56 -9.28 -3.49
CA PHE A 104 18.61 -9.19 -4.60
C PHE A 104 18.61 -7.80 -5.24
N THR A 105 18.67 -6.75 -4.42
CA THR A 105 18.71 -5.36 -4.90
C THR A 105 20.01 -5.08 -5.64
N ILE A 106 21.15 -5.49 -5.11
CA ILE A 106 22.48 -5.36 -5.75
C ILE A 106 22.47 -6.05 -7.12
N GLN A 107 22.00 -7.30 -7.20
CA GLN A 107 21.96 -8.04 -8.46
C GLN A 107 21.04 -7.38 -9.48
N THR A 108 19.89 -6.85 -9.04
CA THR A 108 18.95 -6.14 -9.91
C THR A 108 19.59 -4.86 -10.49
N PHE A 109 20.31 -4.08 -9.68
CA PHE A 109 21.02 -2.89 -10.14
C PHE A 109 22.15 -3.22 -11.10
N ARG A 110 22.92 -4.29 -10.83
CA ARG A 110 23.98 -4.76 -11.74
C ARG A 110 23.46 -5.11 -13.13
N LYS A 111 22.29 -5.77 -13.20
CA LYS A 111 21.59 -6.09 -14.46
C LYS A 111 21.06 -4.84 -15.19
N ALA A 112 20.78 -3.78 -14.44
CA ALA A 112 20.26 -2.53 -14.97
C ALA A 112 21.32 -1.47 -15.29
N LYS A 113 22.61 -1.86 -15.28
CA LYS A 113 23.74 -0.98 -15.62
C LYS A 113 23.49 -0.25 -16.94
N GLY A 114 23.80 1.04 -17.01
CA GLY A 114 23.64 1.89 -18.18
C GLY A 114 22.20 2.33 -18.49
N ARG A 115 21.23 1.95 -17.69
CA ARG A 115 19.81 2.28 -17.91
C ARG A 115 19.05 2.53 -16.61
N LYS A 116 17.81 2.93 -16.73
CA LYS A 116 16.89 2.98 -15.59
C LYS A 116 16.37 1.58 -15.25
N LEU A 117 15.97 1.39 -14.00
CA LEU A 117 15.17 0.22 -13.62
C LEU A 117 13.86 0.18 -14.43
N THR A 118 13.49 -1.00 -14.87
CA THR A 118 12.21 -1.26 -15.54
C THR A 118 11.06 -1.38 -14.53
N SER A 119 9.82 -1.36 -15.03
CA SER A 119 8.62 -1.56 -14.19
C SER A 119 8.68 -2.87 -13.40
N ILE A 120 9.05 -3.98 -14.06
CA ILE A 120 9.12 -5.29 -13.40
C ILE A 120 10.26 -5.36 -12.37
N GLU A 121 11.41 -4.75 -12.62
CA GLU A 121 12.52 -4.71 -11.66
C GLU A 121 12.14 -3.91 -10.41
N CYS A 122 11.47 -2.76 -10.58
CA CYS A 122 10.94 -2.01 -9.44
C CYS A 122 9.88 -2.79 -8.68
N HIS A 123 8.98 -3.47 -9.39
CA HIS A 123 7.96 -4.35 -8.81
C HIS A 123 8.61 -5.47 -7.99
N ASP A 124 9.61 -6.15 -8.53
CA ASP A 124 10.25 -7.28 -7.88
C ASP A 124 11.02 -6.87 -6.61
N ILE A 125 11.68 -5.68 -6.61
CA ILE A 125 12.29 -5.13 -5.39
C ILE A 125 11.21 -4.84 -4.33
N MET A 126 10.07 -4.23 -4.71
CA MET A 126 8.95 -3.98 -3.79
C MET A 126 8.38 -5.28 -3.22
N CYS A 127 8.22 -6.31 -4.04
CA CYS A 127 7.77 -7.62 -3.60
C CYS A 127 8.78 -8.27 -2.63
N LYS A 128 10.08 -8.13 -2.90
CA LYS A 128 11.13 -8.63 -2.00
C LYS A 128 11.13 -7.90 -0.66
N VAL A 129 10.86 -6.57 -0.66
CA VAL A 129 10.60 -5.80 0.57
C VAL A 129 9.42 -6.40 1.34
N GLY A 130 8.32 -6.72 0.67
CA GLY A 130 7.16 -7.40 1.29
C GLY A 130 7.52 -8.74 1.90
N GLN A 131 8.35 -9.54 1.24
CA GLN A 131 8.81 -10.85 1.73
C GLN A 131 9.58 -10.73 3.05
N VAL A 132 10.47 -9.75 3.15
CA VAL A 132 11.24 -9.48 4.39
C VAL A 132 10.32 -9.22 5.57
N VAL A 133 9.26 -8.44 5.37
CA VAL A 133 8.31 -8.09 6.43
C VAL A 133 7.49 -9.30 6.88
N VAL A 134 7.09 -10.17 5.95
CA VAL A 134 6.33 -11.40 6.25
C VAL A 134 7.20 -12.38 7.05
N VAL A 135 8.41 -12.63 6.59
CA VAL A 135 9.36 -13.54 7.28
C VAL A 135 9.78 -12.96 8.63
N GLY A 136 9.87 -11.63 8.75
CA GLY A 136 10.14 -10.92 9.99
C GLY A 136 9.07 -11.07 11.08
N GLY A 137 7.96 -11.76 10.79
CA GLY A 137 6.92 -12.08 11.77
C GLY A 137 6.05 -10.88 12.17
N VAL A 138 6.18 -9.74 11.49
CA VAL A 138 5.46 -8.51 11.84
C VAL A 138 3.99 -8.60 11.45
N ARG A 139 3.68 -9.05 10.25
CA ARG A 139 2.33 -9.29 9.72
C ARG A 139 2.44 -9.88 8.30
N ARG A 140 1.32 -10.37 7.75
CA ARG A 140 1.22 -10.59 6.30
C ARG A 140 1.41 -9.25 5.59
N SER A 141 2.41 -9.18 4.71
CA SER A 141 2.60 -8.04 3.84
C SER A 141 1.39 -7.94 2.89
N ALA A 142 0.84 -6.76 2.75
CA ALA A 142 -0.22 -6.47 1.81
C ALA A 142 0.25 -5.37 0.87
N LEU A 143 0.43 -5.74 -0.40
CA LEU A 143 0.86 -4.84 -1.46
C LEU A 143 -0.11 -4.87 -2.63
N ILE A 144 -0.26 -3.75 -3.32
CA ILE A 144 -0.84 -3.70 -4.65
C ILE A 144 0.05 -2.85 -5.56
N SER A 145 0.30 -3.37 -6.76
CA SER A 145 1.05 -2.71 -7.82
C SER A 145 0.12 -2.22 -8.91
N LEU A 146 0.23 -0.93 -9.26
CA LEU A 146 -0.45 -0.34 -10.41
C LEU A 146 0.52 -0.21 -11.58
N SER A 147 0.09 -0.57 -12.77
CA SER A 147 0.88 -0.52 -14.01
C SER A 147 0.06 -0.04 -15.20
N ASN A 148 0.74 0.45 -16.24
CA ASN A 148 0.06 0.86 -17.46
C ASN A 148 -0.54 -0.33 -18.21
N LEU A 149 -1.64 -0.08 -18.91
CA LEU A 149 -2.31 -1.08 -19.76
C LEU A 149 -1.38 -1.65 -20.84
N THR A 150 -0.47 -0.82 -21.37
CA THR A 150 0.50 -1.21 -22.40
C THR A 150 1.78 -1.84 -21.86
N ASP A 151 1.91 -2.02 -20.53
CA ASP A 151 3.09 -2.65 -19.94
C ASP A 151 2.98 -4.17 -20.01
N GLU A 152 3.61 -4.75 -21.03
CA GLU A 152 3.59 -6.19 -21.27
C GLU A 152 4.37 -6.99 -20.22
N ARG A 153 5.47 -6.42 -19.68
CA ARG A 153 6.23 -7.07 -18.59
C ARG A 153 5.36 -7.29 -17.37
N MET A 154 4.57 -6.28 -17.01
CA MET A 154 3.65 -6.37 -15.89
C MET A 154 2.44 -7.24 -16.19
N ARG A 155 1.96 -7.27 -17.46
CA ARG A 155 0.90 -8.21 -17.89
C ARG A 155 1.32 -9.65 -17.69
N MET A 156 2.57 -9.96 -18.01
CA MET A 156 3.13 -11.32 -17.95
C MET A 156 3.82 -11.64 -16.61
N ALA A 157 3.80 -10.74 -15.63
CA ALA A 157 4.53 -10.89 -14.37
C ALA A 157 4.21 -12.19 -13.62
N LYS A 158 2.95 -12.65 -13.71
CA LYS A 158 2.46 -13.88 -13.07
C LYS A 158 1.89 -14.86 -14.10
N SER A 159 2.59 -15.01 -15.22
CA SER A 159 2.30 -16.01 -16.25
C SER A 159 3.29 -17.16 -16.18
N GLY A 160 2.88 -18.35 -16.64
CA GLY A 160 3.71 -19.55 -16.58
C GLY A 160 4.00 -19.97 -15.13
N GLU A 161 5.14 -20.59 -14.92
CA GLU A 161 5.58 -21.09 -13.60
C GLU A 161 6.33 -20.01 -12.77
N TRP A 162 5.81 -18.78 -12.77
CA TRP A 162 6.43 -17.63 -12.09
C TRP A 162 6.75 -17.89 -10.60
N TRP A 163 6.02 -18.79 -9.95
CA TRP A 163 6.24 -19.16 -8.55
C TRP A 163 7.53 -19.96 -8.32
N VAL A 164 8.15 -20.49 -9.37
CA VAL A 164 9.46 -21.17 -9.28
C VAL A 164 10.59 -20.14 -9.23
N ASP A 165 10.62 -19.22 -10.20
CA ASP A 165 11.72 -18.28 -10.37
C ASP A 165 11.52 -16.94 -9.66
N ASN A 166 10.27 -16.54 -9.38
CA ASN A 166 9.90 -15.22 -8.91
C ASN A 166 8.87 -15.28 -7.76
N GLN A 167 9.12 -16.13 -6.77
CA GLN A 167 8.23 -16.38 -5.62
C GLN A 167 7.82 -15.11 -4.88
N GLN A 168 8.71 -14.09 -4.81
CA GLN A 168 8.41 -12.81 -4.18
C GLN A 168 7.19 -12.11 -4.80
N ARG A 169 6.83 -12.38 -6.07
CA ARG A 169 5.66 -11.78 -6.74
C ARG A 169 4.34 -12.18 -6.09
N ALA A 170 4.30 -13.25 -5.30
CA ALA A 170 3.14 -13.63 -4.50
C ALA A 170 2.75 -12.57 -3.46
N LEU A 171 3.66 -11.66 -3.10
CA LEU A 171 3.47 -10.65 -2.06
C LEU A 171 2.69 -9.41 -2.52
N SER A 172 2.42 -9.26 -3.81
CA SER A 172 1.71 -8.12 -4.37
C SER A 172 0.55 -8.56 -5.24
N ASN A 173 -0.63 -7.97 -5.06
CA ASN A 173 -1.68 -7.99 -6.07
C ASN A 173 -1.23 -7.08 -7.23
N ASN A 174 -1.50 -7.47 -8.46
CA ASN A 174 -1.16 -6.66 -9.63
C ASN A 174 -2.43 -6.18 -10.31
N SER A 175 -2.53 -4.88 -10.57
CA SER A 175 -3.65 -4.28 -11.27
C SER A 175 -3.19 -3.36 -12.39
N VAL A 176 -3.95 -3.37 -13.48
CA VAL A 176 -3.80 -2.40 -14.55
C VAL A 176 -4.59 -1.14 -14.23
N CYS A 177 -3.99 0.03 -14.45
CA CYS A 177 -4.65 1.30 -14.22
C CYS A 177 -5.29 1.83 -15.51
N TYR A 178 -6.61 1.96 -15.51
CA TYR A 178 -7.37 2.56 -16.59
C TYR A 178 -7.59 4.05 -16.31
N THR A 179 -7.03 4.91 -17.15
CA THR A 179 -7.17 6.38 -17.07
C THR A 179 -8.26 6.92 -17.98
N GLU A 180 -8.69 6.09 -18.94
CA GLU A 180 -9.72 6.40 -19.93
C GLU A 180 -10.36 5.07 -20.40
N ARG A 181 -11.39 5.15 -21.24
CA ARG A 181 -11.97 3.98 -21.91
C ARG A 181 -10.93 3.41 -22.88
N PRO A 182 -10.48 2.17 -22.70
CA PRO A 182 -9.47 1.59 -23.57
C PRO A 182 -10.04 1.26 -24.96
N ASP A 183 -9.15 1.18 -25.95
CA ASP A 183 -9.47 0.52 -27.23
C ASP A 183 -9.87 -0.93 -26.98
N MET A 184 -10.87 -1.41 -27.76
CA MET A 184 -11.42 -2.76 -27.59
C MET A 184 -10.37 -3.84 -27.81
N GLY A 185 -9.49 -3.68 -28.79
CA GLY A 185 -8.45 -4.67 -29.09
C GLY A 185 -7.43 -4.80 -27.95
N ILE A 186 -7.03 -3.68 -27.35
CA ILE A 186 -6.13 -3.65 -26.20
C ILE A 186 -6.82 -4.26 -24.97
N PHE A 187 -8.08 -3.91 -24.72
CA PHE A 187 -8.86 -4.48 -23.64
C PHE A 187 -9.00 -6.01 -23.77
N MET A 188 -9.31 -6.52 -24.96
CA MET A 188 -9.44 -7.95 -25.18
C MET A 188 -8.12 -8.71 -24.99
N LYS A 189 -6.97 -8.10 -25.32
CA LYS A 189 -5.66 -8.69 -25.02
C LYS A 189 -5.43 -8.83 -23.52
N GLU A 190 -5.80 -7.81 -22.75
CA GLU A 190 -5.68 -7.84 -21.29
C GLU A 190 -6.60 -8.91 -20.69
N TRP A 191 -7.85 -8.97 -21.18
CA TRP A 191 -8.83 -9.97 -20.75
C TRP A 191 -8.38 -11.40 -21.06
N LEU A 192 -7.84 -11.62 -22.26
CA LEU A 192 -7.32 -12.93 -22.66
C LEU A 192 -6.12 -13.33 -21.78
N SER A 193 -5.20 -12.42 -21.51
CA SER A 193 -4.06 -12.67 -20.62
C SER A 193 -4.52 -13.05 -19.20
N LEU A 194 -5.55 -12.38 -18.68
CA LEU A 194 -6.15 -12.71 -17.40
C LEU A 194 -6.72 -14.14 -17.39
N TYR A 195 -7.43 -14.50 -18.44
CA TYR A 195 -8.01 -15.84 -18.61
C TYR A 195 -6.94 -16.93 -18.74
N GLU A 196 -5.92 -16.70 -19.56
CA GLU A 196 -4.85 -17.67 -19.83
C GLU A 196 -3.91 -17.87 -18.64
N SER A 197 -3.60 -16.82 -17.89
CA SER A 197 -2.73 -16.90 -16.72
C SER A 197 -3.32 -17.72 -15.58
N LYS A 198 -4.66 -17.83 -15.51
CA LYS A 198 -5.41 -18.50 -14.44
C LYS A 198 -5.07 -18.01 -13.02
N SER A 199 -4.36 -16.87 -12.93
CA SER A 199 -3.93 -16.29 -11.66
C SER A 199 -4.92 -15.27 -11.08
N GLY A 200 -5.94 -14.86 -11.87
CA GLY A 200 -6.85 -13.79 -11.52
C GLY A 200 -6.22 -12.39 -11.62
N GLU A 201 -5.05 -12.27 -12.20
CA GLU A 201 -4.30 -11.03 -12.35
C GLU A 201 -3.86 -10.81 -13.81
N ARG A 202 -3.74 -9.55 -14.27
CA ARG A 202 -3.89 -8.30 -13.51
C ARG A 202 -5.37 -7.95 -13.29
N GLY A 203 -5.68 -7.48 -12.08
CA GLY A 203 -6.96 -6.87 -11.78
C GLY A 203 -7.14 -5.50 -12.48
N ILE A 204 -8.31 -4.89 -12.32
CA ILE A 204 -8.67 -3.61 -12.93
C ILE A 204 -8.77 -2.54 -11.86
N PHE A 205 -7.97 -1.47 -11.97
CA PHE A 205 -8.16 -0.24 -11.22
C PHE A 205 -8.58 0.88 -12.17
N ASN A 206 -9.82 1.32 -12.09
CA ASN A 206 -10.34 2.41 -12.93
C ASN A 206 -10.12 3.76 -12.26
N ARG A 207 -9.02 4.45 -12.60
CA ARG A 207 -8.67 5.76 -12.05
C ARG A 207 -9.68 6.83 -12.44
N ALA A 208 -10.20 6.80 -13.65
CA ALA A 208 -11.22 7.77 -14.10
C ALA A 208 -12.49 7.68 -13.24
N SER A 209 -12.96 6.46 -12.95
CA SER A 209 -14.09 6.24 -12.04
C SER A 209 -13.75 6.65 -10.59
N ALA A 210 -12.52 6.42 -10.14
CA ALA A 210 -12.06 6.85 -8.83
C ALA A 210 -12.07 8.37 -8.69
N GLN A 211 -11.68 9.11 -9.74
CA GLN A 211 -11.73 10.56 -9.80
C GLN A 211 -13.17 11.09 -9.70
N VAL A 212 -14.08 10.54 -10.49
CA VAL A 212 -15.52 10.87 -10.44
C VAL A 212 -16.09 10.59 -9.04
N LYS A 213 -15.77 9.44 -8.46
CA LYS A 213 -16.22 9.06 -7.12
C LYS A 213 -15.67 9.98 -6.04
N ALA A 214 -14.39 10.33 -6.11
CA ALA A 214 -13.76 11.24 -5.15
C ALA A 214 -14.46 12.62 -5.14
N ALA A 215 -14.78 13.16 -6.30
CA ALA A 215 -15.45 14.46 -6.46
C ALA A 215 -16.93 14.44 -6.07
N SER A 216 -17.59 13.28 -6.06
CA SER A 216 -19.06 13.16 -5.97
C SER A 216 -19.70 13.81 -4.73
N ASN A 217 -18.93 14.05 -3.69
CA ASN A 217 -19.39 14.63 -2.43
C ASN A 217 -19.06 16.14 -2.29
N GLY A 218 -18.38 16.74 -3.27
CA GLY A 218 -17.92 18.12 -3.21
C GLY A 218 -16.88 18.44 -2.14
N ARG A 219 -16.34 17.42 -1.43
CA ARG A 219 -15.34 17.60 -0.37
C ARG A 219 -13.92 17.26 -0.81
N ARG A 220 -13.74 16.62 -1.95
CA ARG A 220 -12.46 16.12 -2.43
C ARG A 220 -12.21 16.53 -3.87
N ASP A 221 -10.99 16.96 -4.16
CA ASP A 221 -10.56 17.27 -5.52
C ASP A 221 -10.46 15.96 -6.34
N GLY A 222 -11.28 15.86 -7.39
CA GLY A 222 -11.30 14.72 -8.30
C GLY A 222 -10.25 14.76 -9.41
N SER A 223 -9.51 15.87 -9.57
CA SER A 223 -8.50 16.00 -10.63
C SER A 223 -7.19 15.27 -10.32
N ILE A 224 -7.05 14.77 -9.10
CA ILE A 224 -5.81 14.13 -8.61
C ILE A 224 -5.61 12.76 -9.26
N GLU A 225 -4.36 12.42 -9.53
CA GLU A 225 -3.97 11.10 -10.00
C GLU A 225 -3.97 10.11 -8.82
N PHE A 226 -5.13 9.51 -8.57
CA PHE A 226 -5.31 8.57 -7.47
C PHE A 226 -4.70 7.19 -7.73
N GLY A 227 -4.29 6.56 -6.63
CA GLY A 227 -4.07 5.13 -6.50
C GLY A 227 -5.02 4.54 -5.46
N THR A 228 -4.64 3.41 -4.87
CA THR A 228 -5.47 2.67 -3.93
C THR A 228 -4.63 1.91 -2.91
N ASN A 229 -5.24 1.48 -1.81
CA ASN A 229 -4.70 0.52 -0.88
C ASN A 229 -4.80 -0.92 -1.45
N PRO A 230 -4.17 -1.94 -0.84
CA PRO A 230 -4.09 -3.30 -1.39
C PRO A 230 -5.43 -3.97 -1.71
N CYS A 231 -6.49 -3.63 -1.00
CA CYS A 231 -7.82 -4.21 -1.20
C CYS A 231 -8.75 -3.35 -2.07
N CYS A 232 -8.27 -2.22 -2.58
CA CYS A 232 -8.95 -1.30 -3.51
C CYS A 232 -10.18 -0.56 -2.96
N GLU A 233 -10.47 -0.63 -1.67
CA GLU A 233 -11.64 0.07 -1.08
C GLU A 233 -11.38 1.55 -0.78
N ILE A 234 -10.12 1.99 -0.72
CA ILE A 234 -9.76 3.37 -0.41
C ILE A 234 -9.04 4.02 -1.59
N ILE A 235 -9.63 5.11 -2.07
CA ILE A 235 -9.00 5.98 -3.07
C ILE A 235 -7.97 6.86 -2.38
N LEU A 236 -6.68 6.70 -2.73
CA LEU A 236 -5.55 7.37 -2.09
C LEU A 236 -4.82 8.31 -3.06
N ARG A 237 -4.40 9.45 -2.54
CA ARG A 237 -3.39 10.31 -3.18
C ARG A 237 -2.01 9.69 -3.02
N PRO A 238 -1.02 10.09 -3.83
CA PRO A 238 0.38 9.78 -3.53
C PRO A 238 0.78 10.29 -2.13
N TYR A 239 1.49 9.44 -1.37
CA TYR A 239 1.99 9.75 -0.02
C TYR A 239 0.86 10.04 0.99
N GLN A 240 -0.15 9.18 1.03
CA GLN A 240 -1.31 9.36 1.90
C GLN A 240 -1.65 8.10 2.68
N PHE A 241 -2.10 8.29 3.91
CA PHE A 241 -2.69 7.27 4.75
C PHE A 241 -4.19 7.48 4.92
N CYS A 242 -4.89 6.40 5.25
CA CYS A 242 -6.27 6.42 5.70
C CYS A 242 -6.39 5.76 7.08
N ASN A 243 -7.43 6.12 7.81
CA ASN A 243 -7.72 5.62 9.15
C ASN A 243 -8.99 4.78 9.10
N LEU A 244 -8.84 3.47 9.23
CA LEU A 244 -9.94 2.53 9.15
C LEU A 244 -10.51 2.23 10.53
N SER A 245 -11.83 2.19 10.62
CA SER A 245 -12.59 1.67 11.76
C SER A 245 -13.75 0.83 11.25
N GLU A 246 -14.18 -0.15 12.03
CA GLU A 246 -15.19 -1.09 11.57
C GLU A 246 -16.30 -1.26 12.61
N VAL A 247 -17.54 -1.22 12.15
CA VAL A 247 -18.76 -1.45 12.92
C VAL A 247 -19.22 -2.87 12.66
N ILE A 248 -19.37 -3.65 13.73
CA ILE A 248 -19.93 -5.00 13.64
C ILE A 248 -21.45 -4.90 13.72
N CYS A 249 -22.12 -5.27 12.63
CA CYS A 249 -23.56 -5.39 12.54
C CYS A 249 -23.98 -6.77 13.06
N ARG A 250 -25.05 -6.80 13.84
CA ARG A 250 -25.60 -8.02 14.45
C ARG A 250 -27.07 -8.18 14.07
N ALA A 251 -27.61 -9.39 14.23
CA ALA A 251 -28.98 -9.72 13.88
C ALA A 251 -30.03 -8.90 14.67
N ASP A 252 -29.69 -8.49 15.87
CA ASP A 252 -30.53 -7.71 16.76
C ASP A 252 -30.33 -6.18 16.67
N ASP A 253 -29.44 -5.73 15.79
CA ASP A 253 -29.21 -4.30 15.58
C ASP A 253 -30.42 -3.63 14.90
N THR A 254 -30.70 -2.44 15.34
CA THR A 254 -31.68 -1.51 14.75
C THR A 254 -30.96 -0.31 14.13
N MET A 255 -31.68 0.48 13.34
CA MET A 255 -31.15 1.74 12.83
C MET A 255 -30.63 2.69 13.91
N VAL A 256 -31.22 2.63 15.12
CA VAL A 256 -30.77 3.45 16.26
C VAL A 256 -29.43 2.96 16.80
N THR A 257 -29.31 1.65 17.03
CA THR A 257 -28.05 1.06 17.54
C THR A 257 -26.93 1.19 16.53
N LEU A 258 -27.20 0.99 15.24
CA LEU A 258 -26.22 1.18 14.16
C LEU A 258 -25.73 2.64 14.08
N LYS A 259 -26.62 3.64 14.17
CA LYS A 259 -26.22 5.06 14.22
C LYS A 259 -25.30 5.34 15.40
N ASN A 260 -25.54 4.75 16.56
CA ASN A 260 -24.67 4.90 17.73
C ASN A 260 -23.29 4.24 17.53
N LYS A 261 -23.25 3.02 17.00
CA LYS A 261 -22.01 2.31 16.68
C LYS A 261 -21.17 3.09 15.65
N ILE A 262 -21.80 3.58 14.59
CA ILE A 262 -21.13 4.39 13.55
C ILE A 262 -20.57 5.69 14.14
N LYS A 263 -21.31 6.34 15.03
CA LYS A 263 -20.83 7.53 15.72
C LYS A 263 -19.56 7.23 16.53
N LEU A 264 -19.54 6.14 17.30
CA LEU A 264 -18.35 5.74 18.07
C LEU A 264 -17.17 5.39 17.18
N ALA A 265 -17.38 4.61 16.11
CA ALA A 265 -16.34 4.27 15.16
C ALA A 265 -15.77 5.51 14.46
N THR A 266 -16.63 6.48 14.13
CA THR A 266 -16.20 7.75 13.52
C THR A 266 -15.38 8.60 14.50
N ILE A 267 -15.76 8.63 15.78
CA ILE A 267 -14.99 9.32 16.83
C ILE A 267 -13.59 8.71 16.93
N LEU A 268 -13.50 7.37 17.01
CA LEU A 268 -12.21 6.66 17.04
C LEU A 268 -11.35 6.98 15.81
N GLY A 269 -11.91 6.86 14.61
CA GLY A 269 -11.20 7.17 13.38
C GLY A 269 -10.73 8.63 13.32
N THR A 270 -11.55 9.58 13.79
CA THR A 270 -11.18 11.00 13.82
C THR A 270 -10.02 11.25 14.79
N PHE A 271 -10.01 10.63 15.97
CA PHE A 271 -8.86 10.70 16.88
C PHE A 271 -7.62 10.04 16.25
N GLN A 272 -7.75 8.88 15.63
CA GLN A 272 -6.64 8.21 14.94
C GLN A 272 -6.04 9.12 13.87
N SER A 273 -6.85 9.90 13.16
CA SER A 273 -6.39 10.84 12.12
C SER A 273 -5.51 11.99 12.65
N THR A 274 -5.45 12.19 13.98
CA THR A 274 -4.54 13.18 14.59
C THR A 274 -3.12 12.65 14.77
N LEU A 275 -2.91 11.33 14.66
CA LEU A 275 -1.61 10.68 14.80
C LEU A 275 -0.83 10.80 13.49
N THR A 276 -0.17 11.94 13.28
CA THR A 276 0.52 12.28 12.05
C THR A 276 2.03 12.47 12.20
N ASP A 277 2.59 12.04 13.31
CA ASP A 277 4.03 11.93 13.47
C ASP A 277 4.51 10.58 12.87
N PHE A 278 4.95 10.62 11.62
CA PHE A 278 5.38 9.44 10.87
C PHE A 278 6.89 9.17 10.97
N GLY A 279 7.61 9.89 11.84
CA GLY A 279 9.02 9.69 12.16
C GLY A 279 9.93 9.64 10.93
N TYR A 280 10.23 8.45 10.43
CA TYR A 280 11.17 8.20 9.34
C TYR A 280 10.74 8.75 7.96
N LEU A 281 9.43 8.86 7.72
CA LEU A 281 8.89 9.22 6.41
C LEU A 281 9.14 10.69 6.05
N ARG A 282 9.21 10.99 4.75
CA ARG A 282 9.33 12.37 4.28
C ARG A 282 8.11 13.20 4.70
N LYS A 283 8.34 14.48 4.99
CA LYS A 283 7.31 15.44 5.43
C LYS A 283 6.02 15.42 4.57
N ARG A 284 6.16 15.20 3.28
CA ARG A 284 5.00 15.13 2.35
C ARG A 284 3.94 14.09 2.73
N TRP A 285 4.31 13.00 3.40
CA TRP A 285 3.35 12.03 3.95
C TRP A 285 2.46 12.65 5.01
N LYS A 286 3.07 13.44 5.89
CA LYS A 286 2.34 14.18 6.91
C LYS A 286 1.44 15.24 6.27
N ASP A 287 2.00 16.08 5.40
CA ASP A 287 1.28 17.19 4.77
C ASP A 287 0.04 16.68 4.01
N THR A 288 0.20 15.66 3.17
CA THR A 288 -0.91 15.08 2.38
C THR A 288 -1.95 14.39 3.27
N THR A 289 -1.53 13.73 4.35
CA THR A 289 -2.44 13.04 5.28
C THR A 289 -3.23 14.05 6.10
N GLU A 290 -2.59 15.11 6.59
CA GLU A 290 -3.26 16.16 7.37
C GLU A 290 -4.23 17.02 6.55
N GLU A 291 -3.94 17.21 5.28
CA GLU A 291 -4.81 17.96 4.37
C GLU A 291 -6.18 17.30 4.23
N GLU A 292 -6.23 16.00 3.99
CA GLU A 292 -7.49 15.26 3.73
C GLU A 292 -8.02 14.44 4.91
N ARG A 293 -7.17 14.04 5.85
CA ARG A 293 -7.51 13.27 7.08
C ARG A 293 -8.48 12.12 6.82
N LEU A 294 -8.18 11.28 5.82
CA LEU A 294 -9.10 10.23 5.36
C LEU A 294 -9.49 9.29 6.48
N LEU A 295 -10.78 9.03 6.57
CA LEU A 295 -11.37 7.94 7.34
C LEU A 295 -11.94 6.87 6.41
N GLY A 296 -12.10 5.67 6.96
CA GLY A 296 -12.82 4.58 6.35
C GLY A 296 -13.65 3.88 7.41
N VAL A 297 -14.77 4.48 7.80
CA VAL A 297 -15.76 3.83 8.67
C VAL A 297 -16.52 2.81 7.85
N SER A 298 -16.35 1.54 8.18
CA SER A 298 -16.87 0.39 7.44
C SER A 298 -17.88 -0.39 8.28
N LEU A 299 -18.69 -1.20 7.61
CA LEU A 299 -19.60 -2.17 8.22
C LEU A 299 -19.13 -3.59 7.92
N THR A 300 -19.24 -4.49 8.91
CA THR A 300 -19.05 -5.93 8.73
C THR A 300 -20.25 -6.67 9.31
N GLY A 301 -20.54 -7.88 8.81
CA GLY A 301 -21.76 -8.61 9.18
C GLY A 301 -23.02 -8.03 8.52
N ILE A 302 -22.89 -7.47 7.34
CA ILE A 302 -24.00 -6.85 6.60
C ILE A 302 -25.11 -7.87 6.34
N MET A 303 -24.75 -9.08 5.90
CA MET A 303 -25.71 -10.15 5.60
C MET A 303 -26.35 -10.79 6.83
N ASP A 304 -25.74 -10.62 8.02
CA ASP A 304 -26.29 -11.12 9.29
C ASP A 304 -27.25 -10.12 9.94
N CYS A 305 -27.37 -8.91 9.39
CA CYS A 305 -28.13 -7.80 9.99
C CYS A 305 -29.28 -7.35 9.09
N PRO A 306 -30.52 -7.76 9.33
CA PRO A 306 -31.69 -7.35 8.54
C PRO A 306 -31.82 -5.82 8.40
N ALA A 307 -31.51 -5.08 9.48
CA ALA A 307 -31.55 -3.61 9.45
C ALA A 307 -30.58 -2.97 8.45
N VAL A 308 -29.56 -3.71 7.95
CA VAL A 308 -28.63 -3.25 6.90
C VAL A 308 -28.94 -3.95 5.59
N TYR A 309 -29.15 -5.28 5.61
CA TYR A 309 -29.39 -6.06 4.39
C TYR A 309 -30.65 -5.62 3.65
N ASP A 310 -31.75 -5.37 4.40
CA ASP A 310 -33.04 -4.93 3.86
C ASP A 310 -33.19 -3.39 3.83
N ALA A 311 -32.10 -2.66 4.14
CA ALA A 311 -32.17 -1.20 4.23
C ALA A 311 -32.42 -0.54 2.86
N SER A 312 -33.29 0.47 2.84
CA SER A 312 -33.43 1.33 1.67
C SER A 312 -32.17 2.17 1.44
N PRO A 313 -31.92 2.65 0.21
CA PRO A 313 -30.84 3.59 -0.06
C PRO A 313 -30.83 4.80 0.86
N GLU A 314 -32.02 5.32 1.22
CA GLU A 314 -32.17 6.48 2.11
C GLU A 314 -31.77 6.14 3.55
N ALA A 315 -32.05 4.92 4.02
CA ALA A 315 -31.63 4.44 5.34
C ALA A 315 -30.10 4.31 5.41
N LEU A 316 -29.47 3.74 4.39
CA LEU A 316 -28.00 3.66 4.27
C LEU A 316 -27.38 5.06 4.19
N GLN A 317 -28.00 5.99 3.45
CA GLN A 317 -27.55 7.37 3.41
C GLN A 317 -27.60 8.06 4.78
N GLN A 318 -28.62 7.78 5.59
CA GLN A 318 -28.68 8.30 6.97
C GLN A 318 -27.51 7.80 7.83
N LEU A 319 -27.10 6.52 7.70
CA LEU A 319 -25.94 5.98 8.39
C LEU A 319 -24.66 6.71 8.00
N ARG A 320 -24.47 6.94 6.69
CA ARG A 320 -23.36 7.73 6.16
C ARG A 320 -23.37 9.16 6.70
N ASP A 321 -24.53 9.81 6.70
CA ASP A 321 -24.67 11.18 7.19
C ASP A 321 -24.30 11.33 8.66
N VAL A 322 -24.62 10.33 9.49
CA VAL A 322 -24.17 10.27 10.89
C VAL A 322 -22.65 10.30 10.98
N ALA A 323 -21.95 9.49 10.15
CA ALA A 323 -20.49 9.48 10.14
C ALA A 323 -19.93 10.86 9.71
N VAL A 324 -20.42 11.42 8.62
CA VAL A 324 -19.95 12.71 8.09
C VAL A 324 -20.17 13.84 9.10
N LYS A 325 -21.38 13.93 9.70
CA LYS A 325 -21.70 14.96 10.69
C LYS A 325 -20.88 14.80 11.97
N THR A 326 -20.64 13.56 12.41
CA THR A 326 -19.83 13.27 13.59
C THR A 326 -18.37 13.67 13.37
N ASN A 327 -17.79 13.32 12.24
CA ASN A 327 -16.43 13.70 11.89
C ASN A 327 -16.30 15.24 11.83
N LYS A 328 -17.20 15.93 11.13
CA LYS A 328 -17.20 17.39 11.06
C LYS A 328 -17.19 18.04 12.44
N LYS A 329 -18.18 17.66 13.28
CA LYS A 329 -18.29 18.23 14.65
C LYS A 329 -17.06 17.98 15.51
N LEU A 330 -16.43 16.81 15.39
CA LEU A 330 -15.24 16.50 16.17
C LEU A 330 -14.00 17.20 15.59
N ALA A 331 -13.85 17.25 14.29
CA ALA A 331 -12.79 17.98 13.62
C ALA A 331 -12.79 19.48 14.00
N ASP A 332 -13.96 20.11 13.98
CA ASP A 332 -14.14 21.51 14.41
C ASP A 332 -13.69 21.71 15.87
N LYS A 333 -14.05 20.76 16.78
CA LYS A 333 -13.62 20.81 18.18
C LYS A 333 -12.12 20.63 18.39
N LEU A 334 -11.48 19.81 17.55
CA LEU A 334 -10.06 19.52 17.61
C LEU A 334 -9.21 20.56 16.87
N GLY A 335 -9.82 21.47 16.13
CA GLY A 335 -9.11 22.46 15.30
C GLY A 335 -8.34 21.83 14.14
N ILE A 336 -8.87 20.73 13.58
CA ILE A 336 -8.26 20.01 12.44
C ILE A 336 -9.18 20.02 11.21
N ASN A 337 -8.62 19.72 10.05
CA ASN A 337 -9.41 19.62 8.83
C ASN A 337 -10.46 18.50 8.94
N GLN A 338 -11.65 18.76 8.41
CA GLN A 338 -12.65 17.73 8.22
C GLN A 338 -12.15 16.70 7.19
N SER A 339 -12.43 15.42 7.43
CA SER A 339 -12.07 14.35 6.49
C SER A 339 -12.81 14.51 5.16
N THR A 340 -12.08 14.45 4.07
CA THR A 340 -12.65 14.58 2.71
C THR A 340 -13.41 13.32 2.29
N ALA A 341 -13.01 12.13 2.79
CA ALA A 341 -13.73 10.88 2.71
C ALA A 341 -13.85 10.27 4.11
N VAL A 342 -15.01 9.71 4.47
CA VAL A 342 -15.34 9.27 5.83
C VAL A 342 -15.73 7.79 5.89
N THR A 343 -16.44 7.29 4.88
CA THR A 343 -16.98 5.93 4.88
C THR A 343 -16.42 5.09 3.75
N CYS A 344 -16.30 3.80 3.98
CA CYS A 344 -15.99 2.81 2.94
C CYS A 344 -16.72 1.49 3.23
N VAL A 345 -16.66 0.55 2.30
CA VAL A 345 -16.98 -0.86 2.55
C VAL A 345 -15.70 -1.64 2.32
N LYS A 346 -15.13 -2.13 3.41
CA LYS A 346 -13.89 -2.90 3.36
C LYS A 346 -14.19 -4.35 2.98
N PRO A 347 -13.54 -4.89 1.94
CA PRO A 347 -13.62 -6.31 1.68
C PRO A 347 -12.87 -7.06 2.79
N SER A 348 -13.55 -7.93 3.51
CA SER A 348 -12.97 -8.71 4.61
C SER A 348 -13.25 -10.22 4.50
N GLY A 349 -13.29 -10.71 3.28
CA GLY A 349 -13.56 -12.12 3.00
C GLY A 349 -14.99 -12.50 3.41
N THR A 350 -15.12 -13.43 4.34
CA THR A 350 -16.42 -13.95 4.78
C THR A 350 -17.10 -13.11 5.86
N VAL A 351 -16.45 -12.11 6.45
CA VAL A 351 -16.93 -11.43 7.67
C VAL A 351 -17.71 -10.15 7.38
N SER A 352 -17.41 -9.46 6.26
CA SER A 352 -18.04 -8.18 5.92
C SER A 352 -19.21 -8.32 4.96
N GLN A 353 -19.46 -9.51 4.46
CA GLN A 353 -20.54 -9.78 3.51
C GLN A 353 -21.61 -10.64 4.13
#